data_daa0efe1fc7e6d03ed612980862d31c0
#
_entry.id   daa0efe1fc7e6d03ed612980862d31c0
#
_cell.length_a   1.000
_cell.length_b   1.000
_cell.length_c   1.000
_cell.angle_alpha   90.00
_cell.angle_beta   90.00
_cell.angle_gamma   90.00
#
_symmetry.space_group_name_H-M   'P 1'
#
loop_
_entity.id
_entity.type
_entity.pdbx_description
1 polymer ?
#
loop_
_entity_poly.entity_id
_entity_poly.type
_entity_poly.pdbx_seq_one_letter_code
_entity_poly.pdbx_strand_id
1 'polypeptide(L)'
;MTDFGDINKDPNEPSEANTGMLFTYACTYVKYFSMNSNYYYPWTQMYPGYMSEKNNNQYGAFGGPTMSTSSYYLYPLKNCQKIIDFNSDETEKGKPAIVQFGDNANQIAVARTLMGFIYMHLTDALGPLPYTEAFQAGEENFTPVFDSQETIYAKLDADLREAYNQFNESGSLSTADILFDGDIRAWKKLNASTRMMLAIKLADVDPAEGRSRFAQAYADGGIEENAYNLNYTFEANTVGYLYYNGVNYNLSLIHISEPTRLQLIS
;
A
#
# COMPACT_ATOMS: atom_id res chain seq x y z
N MET A 1 35.47 25.79 -15.15
CA MET A 1 35.23 24.93 -13.98
C MET A 1 35.92 23.64 -14.24
N THR A 2 36.87 23.28 -13.42
CA THR A 2 37.53 21.96 -13.51
C THR A 2 36.54 20.88 -13.14
N ASP A 3 36.34 19.96 -14.06
CA ASP A 3 35.59 18.73 -13.80
C ASP A 3 36.35 17.92 -12.73
N PHE A 4 35.74 17.70 -11.60
CA PHE A 4 36.34 16.93 -10.52
C PHE A 4 36.21 15.41 -10.71
N GLY A 5 35.83 14.97 -11.93
CA GLY A 5 35.68 13.56 -12.29
C GLY A 5 34.69 12.81 -11.40
N ASP A 6 35.06 11.59 -10.99
CA ASP A 6 34.17 10.69 -10.23
C ASP A 6 34.12 10.96 -8.72
N ILE A 7 34.69 12.05 -8.22
CA ILE A 7 34.69 12.40 -6.77
C ILE A 7 33.27 12.51 -6.19
N ASN A 8 32.29 12.87 -7.03
CA ASN A 8 30.88 13.03 -6.62
C ASN A 8 30.01 11.81 -6.93
N LYS A 9 30.63 10.69 -7.39
CA LYS A 9 29.90 9.44 -7.58
C LYS A 9 30.12 8.57 -6.35
N ASP A 10 29.09 8.32 -5.58
CA ASP A 10 29.14 7.32 -4.51
C ASP A 10 29.20 5.94 -5.16
N PRO A 11 30.29 5.18 -4.93
CA PRO A 11 30.40 3.83 -5.51
C PRO A 11 29.37 2.85 -4.93
N ASN A 12 28.69 3.21 -3.84
CA ASN A 12 27.63 2.41 -3.21
C ASN A 12 26.22 2.84 -3.64
N GLU A 13 26.08 3.97 -4.33
CA GLU A 13 24.80 4.34 -4.93
C GLU A 13 24.60 3.60 -6.27
N PRO A 14 23.46 2.93 -6.48
CA PRO A 14 23.12 2.33 -7.76
C PRO A 14 23.12 3.41 -8.84
N SER A 15 23.95 3.24 -9.88
CA SER A 15 24.01 4.17 -11.02
C SER A 15 22.74 4.18 -11.87
N GLU A 16 21.90 3.14 -11.73
CA GLU A 16 20.63 2.99 -12.44
C GLU A 16 19.54 2.52 -11.46
N ALA A 17 18.34 3.07 -11.61
CA ALA A 17 17.19 2.59 -10.85
C ALA A 17 16.81 1.18 -11.33
N ASN A 18 16.72 0.23 -10.40
CA ASN A 18 16.25 -1.12 -10.70
C ASN A 18 14.85 -1.36 -10.13
N THR A 19 14.07 -2.17 -10.81
CA THR A 19 12.67 -2.41 -10.45
C THR A 19 12.51 -3.12 -9.13
N GLY A 20 13.44 -3.96 -8.71
CA GLY A 20 13.41 -4.64 -7.41
C GLY A 20 13.49 -3.67 -6.24
N MET A 21 14.42 -2.69 -6.29
CA MET A 21 14.53 -1.67 -5.24
C MET A 21 13.28 -0.79 -5.17
N LEU A 22 12.74 -0.39 -6.33
CA LEU A 22 11.50 0.37 -6.39
C LEU A 22 10.35 -0.42 -5.77
N PHE A 23 10.27 -1.72 -6.06
CA PHE A 23 9.24 -2.60 -5.56
C PHE A 23 9.35 -2.84 -4.06
N THR A 24 10.54 -3.21 -3.56
CA THR A 24 10.81 -3.37 -2.13
C THR A 24 10.38 -2.12 -1.36
N TYR A 25 10.76 -0.94 -1.85
CA TYR A 25 10.39 0.32 -1.19
C TYR A 25 8.88 0.56 -1.21
N ALA A 26 8.20 0.30 -2.34
CA ALA A 26 6.75 0.43 -2.42
C ALA A 26 6.02 -0.52 -1.44
N CYS A 27 6.49 -1.76 -1.30
CA CYS A 27 5.96 -2.74 -0.36
C CYS A 27 6.06 -2.27 1.10
N THR A 28 7.07 -1.48 1.46
CA THR A 28 7.19 -0.95 2.84
C THR A 28 6.01 -0.07 3.26
N TYR A 29 5.27 0.49 2.30
CA TYR A 29 4.11 1.34 2.59
C TYR A 29 2.87 0.58 3.00
N VAL A 30 2.81 -0.74 2.76
CA VAL A 30 1.68 -1.58 3.22
C VAL A 30 1.50 -1.51 4.73
N LYS A 31 2.60 -1.40 5.48
CA LYS A 31 2.57 -1.24 6.95
C LYS A 31 1.75 -0.03 7.42
N TYR A 32 1.71 1.04 6.62
CA TYR A 32 1.02 2.25 7.02
C TYR A 32 -0.50 2.13 7.01
N PHE A 33 -1.06 1.14 6.32
CA PHE A 33 -2.50 0.87 6.35
C PHE A 33 -2.93 0.05 7.56
N SER A 34 -2.03 -0.69 8.19
CA SER A 34 -2.34 -1.49 9.38
C SER A 34 -1.76 -0.92 10.67
N MET A 35 -0.63 -0.21 10.62
CA MET A 35 0.14 0.16 11.81
C MET A 35 0.67 1.61 11.78
N ASN A 36 0.05 2.50 11.01
CA ASN A 36 0.49 3.89 11.04
C ASN A 36 0.13 4.55 12.38
N SER A 37 1.15 4.84 13.17
CA SER A 37 1.01 5.51 14.46
C SER A 37 0.32 6.87 14.38
N ASN A 38 0.38 7.53 13.21
CA ASN A 38 -0.20 8.86 13.03
C ASN A 38 -1.64 8.84 12.55
N TYR A 39 -2.12 7.71 11.95
CA TYR A 39 -3.46 7.68 11.33
C TYR A 39 -4.38 6.64 11.94
N TYR A 40 -3.94 5.38 12.05
CA TYR A 40 -4.82 4.32 12.49
C TYR A 40 -4.70 4.02 13.97
N TYR A 41 -3.46 3.89 14.48
CA TYR A 41 -3.26 3.43 15.82
C TYR A 41 -3.86 4.35 16.91
N PRO A 42 -3.57 5.67 16.93
CA PRO A 42 -4.19 6.51 17.96
C PRO A 42 -5.71 6.64 17.80
N TRP A 43 -6.17 6.89 16.58
CA TRP A 43 -7.59 7.15 16.32
C TRP A 43 -8.45 5.91 16.54
N THR A 44 -8.05 4.75 16.00
CA THR A 44 -8.80 3.49 16.11
C THR A 44 -8.82 2.91 17.52
N GLN A 45 -7.89 3.28 18.38
CA GLN A 45 -7.82 2.81 19.77
C GLN A 45 -8.38 3.82 20.77
N MET A 46 -8.25 5.11 20.48
CA MET A 46 -8.70 6.16 21.38
C MET A 46 -10.18 6.53 21.20
N TYR A 47 -10.68 6.56 19.97
CA TYR A 47 -12.09 6.89 19.72
C TYR A 47 -13.07 5.89 20.36
N PRO A 48 -12.85 4.57 20.28
CA PRO A 48 -13.69 3.62 21.02
C PRO A 48 -13.35 3.51 22.51
N GLY A 49 -12.35 4.26 23.00
CA GLY A 49 -12.00 4.29 24.43
C GLY A 49 -11.16 3.10 24.92
N TYR A 50 -10.54 2.35 24.01
CA TYR A 50 -9.60 1.29 24.40
C TYR A 50 -8.30 1.83 25.00
N MET A 51 -7.91 3.03 24.60
CA MET A 51 -6.72 3.75 25.11
C MET A 51 -7.07 5.20 25.42
N SER A 52 -6.31 5.84 26.31
CA SER A 52 -6.42 7.27 26.60
C SER A 52 -5.06 7.95 26.58
N GLU A 53 -5.00 9.23 26.24
CA GLU A 53 -3.79 10.04 26.29
C GLU A 53 -3.58 10.63 27.67
N LYS A 54 -2.34 10.60 28.13
CA LYS A 54 -1.93 11.18 29.40
C LYS A 54 -1.55 12.66 29.27
N ASN A 55 -0.81 12.99 28.23
CA ASN A 55 -0.11 14.28 28.13
C ASN A 55 -0.49 15.13 26.92
N ASN A 56 -1.30 14.64 26.03
CA ASN A 56 -1.64 15.30 24.79
C ASN A 56 -3.09 14.98 24.40
N ASN A 57 -3.96 15.95 24.49
CA ASN A 57 -5.41 15.75 24.18
C ASN A 57 -5.71 15.77 22.66
N GLN A 58 -4.70 15.67 21.82
CA GLN A 58 -4.89 15.81 20.37
C GLN A 58 -5.74 14.67 19.79
N TYR A 59 -5.53 13.45 20.24
CA TYR A 59 -6.25 12.28 19.75
C TYR A 59 -7.56 12.05 20.51
N GLY A 60 -7.58 12.28 21.83
CA GLY A 60 -8.78 12.16 22.66
C GLY A 60 -9.82 13.25 22.40
N ALA A 61 -9.44 14.37 21.81
CA ALA A 61 -10.33 15.49 21.49
C ALA A 61 -11.10 15.33 20.15
N PHE A 62 -11.06 14.17 19.52
CA PHE A 62 -11.68 13.91 18.21
C PHE A 62 -11.22 14.86 17.10
N GLY A 63 -10.02 15.40 17.22
CA GLY A 63 -9.34 16.12 16.14
C GLY A 63 -9.09 15.17 14.97
N GLY A 64 -9.52 15.48 13.76
CA GLY A 64 -9.41 14.60 12.61
C GLY A 64 -7.95 14.26 12.26
N PRO A 65 -7.67 13.04 11.77
CA PRO A 65 -6.37 12.70 11.26
C PRO A 65 -6.03 13.55 10.02
N THR A 66 -4.83 14.09 9.99
CA THR A 66 -4.31 14.73 8.78
C THR A 66 -3.58 13.67 7.96
N MET A 67 -4.23 13.13 6.93
CA MET A 67 -3.62 12.20 6.01
C MET A 67 -2.86 12.95 4.92
N SER A 68 -1.53 12.82 4.89
CA SER A 68 -0.73 13.39 3.81
C SER A 68 -0.79 12.46 2.59
N THR A 69 -1.63 12.78 1.61
CA THR A 69 -1.71 12.07 0.33
C THR A 69 -0.41 12.12 -0.45
N SER A 70 0.32 13.22 -0.36
CA SER A 70 1.56 13.43 -1.12
C SER A 70 2.58 12.31 -0.92
N SER A 71 2.71 11.78 0.30
CA SER A 71 3.64 10.66 0.58
C SER A 71 3.30 9.39 -0.20
N TYR A 72 2.00 9.08 -0.35
CA TYR A 72 1.58 7.89 -1.10
C TYR A 72 1.81 8.04 -2.60
N TYR A 73 1.56 9.25 -3.14
CA TYR A 73 1.82 9.53 -4.56
C TYR A 73 3.32 9.58 -4.87
N LEU A 74 4.11 10.25 -4.02
CA LEU A 74 5.55 10.45 -4.27
C LEU A 74 6.37 9.16 -4.13
N TYR A 75 5.93 8.22 -3.29
CA TYR A 75 6.72 7.05 -2.97
C TYR A 75 6.12 5.76 -3.54
N PRO A 76 5.13 5.09 -2.91
CA PRO A 76 4.71 3.77 -3.38
C PRO A 76 4.05 3.82 -4.76
N LEU A 77 3.12 4.74 -4.99
CA LEU A 77 2.38 4.80 -6.26
C LEU A 77 3.29 5.19 -7.43
N LYS A 78 4.15 6.19 -7.24
CA LYS A 78 5.14 6.58 -8.26
C LYS A 78 6.13 5.47 -8.57
N ASN A 79 6.59 4.72 -7.56
CA ASN A 79 7.49 3.61 -7.77
C ASN A 79 6.82 2.48 -8.53
N CYS A 80 5.57 2.14 -8.19
CA CYS A 80 4.80 1.15 -8.95
C CYS A 80 4.57 1.60 -10.39
N GLN A 81 4.23 2.87 -10.63
CA GLN A 81 4.10 3.42 -11.98
C GLN A 81 5.42 3.29 -12.77
N LYS A 82 6.55 3.63 -12.15
CA LYS A 82 7.87 3.47 -12.76
C LYS A 82 8.20 2.02 -13.12
N ILE A 83 7.80 1.05 -12.28
CA ILE A 83 7.96 -0.37 -12.58
C ILE A 83 7.14 -0.74 -13.83
N ILE A 84 5.90 -0.26 -13.93
CA ILE A 84 5.04 -0.48 -15.09
C ILE A 84 5.68 0.14 -16.33
N ASP A 85 6.14 1.39 -16.24
CA ASP A 85 6.77 2.10 -17.36
C ASP A 85 7.99 1.34 -17.88
N PHE A 86 8.93 0.97 -17.00
CA PHE A 86 10.15 0.26 -17.39
C PHE A 86 9.88 -1.12 -17.99
N ASN A 87 8.88 -1.84 -17.49
CA ASN A 87 8.53 -3.16 -18.00
C ASN A 87 7.68 -3.12 -19.27
N SER A 88 7.09 -1.95 -19.60
CA SER A 88 6.28 -1.74 -20.82
C SER A 88 7.09 -1.09 -21.94
N ASP A 89 8.17 -0.39 -21.65
CA ASP A 89 9.01 0.28 -22.64
C ASP A 89 9.89 -0.72 -23.38
N GLU A 90 9.76 -0.77 -24.71
CA GLU A 90 10.51 -1.71 -25.56
C GLU A 90 12.03 -1.55 -25.47
N THR A 91 12.53 -0.38 -25.11
CA THR A 91 13.97 -0.08 -24.98
C THR A 91 14.52 -0.39 -23.58
N GLU A 92 13.66 -0.40 -22.56
CA GLU A 92 14.04 -0.60 -21.16
C GLU A 92 13.80 -2.04 -20.68
N LYS A 93 12.68 -2.65 -21.05
CA LYS A 93 12.18 -3.93 -20.49
C LYS A 93 13.15 -5.11 -20.57
N GLY A 94 14.12 -5.08 -21.48
CA GLY A 94 15.13 -6.12 -21.65
C GLY A 94 16.42 -5.87 -20.88
N LYS A 95 16.59 -4.74 -20.20
CA LYS A 95 17.82 -4.41 -19.48
C LYS A 95 18.01 -5.31 -18.25
N PRO A 96 19.27 -5.67 -17.90
CA PRO A 96 19.57 -6.46 -16.72
C PRO A 96 18.96 -5.89 -15.43
N ALA A 97 18.96 -4.57 -15.27
CA ALA A 97 18.35 -3.88 -14.12
C ALA A 97 16.82 -4.09 -13.99
N ILE A 98 16.18 -4.62 -15.01
CA ILE A 98 14.74 -4.91 -15.04
C ILE A 98 14.50 -6.42 -14.97
N VAL A 99 15.06 -7.20 -15.93
CA VAL A 99 14.75 -8.63 -16.07
C VAL A 99 15.24 -9.49 -14.91
N GLN A 100 16.29 -9.05 -14.18
CA GLN A 100 16.77 -9.78 -13.00
C GLN A 100 15.75 -9.88 -11.85
N PHE A 101 14.70 -9.08 -11.89
CA PHE A 101 13.65 -9.07 -10.86
C PHE A 101 12.41 -9.89 -11.23
N GLY A 102 12.44 -10.58 -12.34
CA GLY A 102 11.41 -11.49 -12.81
C GLY A 102 10.83 -11.10 -14.16
N ASP A 103 9.84 -11.86 -14.60
CA ASP A 103 9.15 -11.61 -15.87
C ASP A 103 8.46 -10.24 -15.86
N ASN A 104 8.60 -9.50 -16.97
CA ASN A 104 7.99 -8.18 -17.13
C ASN A 104 6.49 -8.19 -16.83
N ALA A 105 5.77 -9.22 -17.31
CA ALA A 105 4.33 -9.36 -17.07
C ALA A 105 4.02 -9.47 -15.56
N ASN A 106 4.78 -10.27 -14.82
CA ASN A 106 4.59 -10.43 -13.38
C ASN A 106 4.95 -9.15 -12.62
N GLN A 107 6.03 -8.46 -13.00
CA GLN A 107 6.41 -7.19 -12.39
C GLN A 107 5.32 -6.13 -12.58
N ILE A 108 4.72 -6.03 -13.76
CA ILE A 108 3.58 -5.11 -14.01
C ILE A 108 2.37 -5.52 -13.17
N ALA A 109 2.04 -6.82 -13.14
CA ALA A 109 0.87 -7.31 -12.44
C ALA A 109 0.94 -7.07 -10.92
N VAL A 110 2.10 -7.30 -10.30
CA VAL A 110 2.29 -7.03 -8.87
C VAL A 110 2.26 -5.52 -8.57
N ALA A 111 2.87 -4.70 -9.43
CA ALA A 111 2.84 -3.24 -9.27
C ALA A 111 1.40 -2.70 -9.37
N ARG A 112 0.62 -3.12 -10.35
CA ARG A 112 -0.81 -2.76 -10.48
C ARG A 112 -1.64 -3.25 -9.30
N THR A 113 -1.39 -4.46 -8.81
CA THR A 113 -2.09 -5.02 -7.64
C THR A 113 -1.81 -4.19 -6.39
N LEU A 114 -0.54 -3.84 -6.15
CA LEU A 114 -0.15 -3.00 -5.01
C LEU A 114 -0.74 -1.58 -5.13
N MET A 115 -0.70 -0.98 -6.33
CA MET A 115 -1.36 0.31 -6.58
C MET A 115 -2.85 0.25 -6.29
N GLY A 116 -3.54 -0.78 -6.78
CA GLY A 116 -4.96 -0.96 -6.55
C GLY A 116 -5.32 -1.08 -5.07
N PHE A 117 -4.53 -1.84 -4.32
CA PHE A 117 -4.66 -1.95 -2.86
C PHE A 117 -4.48 -0.59 -2.17
N ILE A 118 -3.45 0.16 -2.53
CA ILE A 118 -3.18 1.48 -1.96
C ILE A 118 -4.29 2.48 -2.32
N TYR A 119 -4.69 2.57 -3.59
CA TYR A 119 -5.75 3.49 -4.02
C TYR A 119 -7.10 3.19 -3.38
N MET A 120 -7.45 1.91 -3.20
CA MET A 120 -8.66 1.53 -2.48
C MET A 120 -8.68 2.15 -1.08
N HIS A 121 -7.60 2.00 -0.32
CA HIS A 121 -7.52 2.57 1.03
C HIS A 121 -7.52 4.10 1.03
N LEU A 122 -6.85 4.72 0.06
CA LEU A 122 -6.82 6.18 -0.05
C LEU A 122 -8.18 6.77 -0.37
N THR A 123 -8.88 6.23 -1.37
CA THR A 123 -10.21 6.73 -1.76
C THR A 123 -11.27 6.46 -0.69
N ASP A 124 -11.15 5.34 0.04
CA ASP A 124 -12.03 5.05 1.19
C ASP A 124 -11.88 6.09 2.30
N ALA A 125 -10.66 6.56 2.53
CA ALA A 125 -10.38 7.52 3.59
C ALA A 125 -10.67 8.98 3.19
N LEU A 126 -10.51 9.32 1.92
CA LEU A 126 -10.44 10.71 1.43
C LEU A 126 -11.50 11.04 0.39
N GLY A 127 -12.14 10.05 -0.22
CA GLY A 127 -13.08 10.24 -1.33
C GLY A 127 -12.38 10.50 -2.66
N PRO A 128 -12.69 11.61 -3.36
CA PRO A 128 -12.09 11.94 -4.66
C PRO A 128 -10.57 12.08 -4.61
N LEU A 129 -9.88 11.55 -5.61
CA LEU A 129 -8.41 11.56 -5.73
C LEU A 129 -7.99 11.68 -7.21
N PRO A 130 -6.80 12.20 -7.52
CA PRO A 130 -6.21 12.05 -8.84
C PRO A 130 -5.92 10.57 -9.12
N TYR A 131 -6.58 9.98 -10.11
CA TYR A 131 -6.40 8.60 -10.53
C TYR A 131 -6.11 8.50 -12.02
N THR A 132 -7.03 8.99 -12.86
CA THR A 132 -6.95 8.84 -14.32
C THR A 132 -5.84 9.67 -14.94
N GLU A 133 -5.55 10.82 -14.37
CA GLU A 133 -4.49 11.74 -14.81
C GLU A 133 -3.28 11.75 -13.87
N ALA A 134 -3.21 10.79 -12.95
CA ALA A 134 -2.07 10.68 -12.06
C ALA A 134 -0.78 10.34 -12.84
N PHE A 135 0.34 10.90 -12.40
CA PHE A 135 1.68 10.65 -12.97
C PHE A 135 1.94 11.14 -14.39
N GLN A 136 1.07 12.00 -14.94
CA GLN A 136 1.20 12.57 -16.29
C GLN A 136 2.04 13.87 -16.35
N ALA A 137 2.86 14.13 -15.35
CA ALA A 137 3.72 15.33 -15.33
C ALA A 137 4.69 15.40 -16.52
N GLY A 138 5.09 14.25 -17.10
CA GLY A 138 5.88 14.16 -18.32
C GLY A 138 5.13 14.66 -19.57
N GLU A 139 3.81 14.71 -19.51
CA GLU A 139 2.91 15.24 -20.54
C GLU A 139 2.47 16.69 -20.22
N GLU A 140 3.24 17.38 -19.37
CA GLU A 140 2.97 18.75 -18.92
C GLU A 140 1.66 18.92 -18.12
N ASN A 141 1.02 17.84 -17.65
CA ASN A 141 -0.13 17.89 -16.78
C ASN A 141 0.31 17.99 -15.31
N PHE A 142 0.40 19.20 -14.79
CA PHE A 142 0.78 19.48 -13.39
C PHE A 142 -0.43 19.68 -12.46
N THR A 143 -1.63 19.67 -13.00
CA THR A 143 -2.88 19.89 -12.25
C THR A 143 -3.90 18.79 -12.56
N PRO A 144 -3.62 17.51 -12.17
CA PRO A 144 -4.50 16.41 -12.49
C PRO A 144 -5.89 16.61 -11.85
N VAL A 145 -6.93 16.17 -12.55
CA VAL A 145 -8.29 16.22 -12.01
C VAL A 145 -8.45 15.22 -10.86
N PHE A 146 -9.32 15.57 -9.91
CA PHE A 146 -9.77 14.66 -8.87
C PHE A 146 -10.95 13.84 -9.41
N ASP A 147 -10.71 12.57 -9.66
CA ASP A 147 -11.76 11.63 -10.06
C ASP A 147 -12.72 11.38 -8.89
N SER A 148 -14.00 11.22 -9.18
CA SER A 148 -14.97 10.80 -8.17
C SER A 148 -14.68 9.39 -7.66
N GLN A 149 -15.07 9.10 -6.43
CA GLN A 149 -14.92 7.75 -5.86
C GLN A 149 -15.59 6.68 -6.72
N GLU A 150 -16.74 6.98 -7.32
CA GLU A 150 -17.44 6.11 -8.28
C GLU A 150 -16.54 5.77 -9.48
N THR A 151 -15.92 6.78 -10.08
CA THR A 151 -14.98 6.61 -11.21
C THR A 151 -13.79 5.77 -10.80
N ILE A 152 -13.21 6.07 -9.62
CA ILE A 152 -12.04 5.35 -9.10
C ILE A 152 -12.39 3.87 -8.88
N TYR A 153 -13.51 3.55 -8.22
CA TYR A 153 -13.93 2.17 -7.96
C TYR A 153 -14.16 1.36 -9.24
N ALA A 154 -14.78 1.99 -10.25
CA ALA A 154 -15.00 1.33 -11.53
C ALA A 154 -13.68 1.01 -12.24
N LYS A 155 -12.75 1.96 -12.26
CA LYS A 155 -11.44 1.78 -12.90
C LYS A 155 -10.53 0.84 -12.12
N LEU A 156 -10.49 0.92 -10.79
CA LEU A 156 -9.71 0.02 -9.94
C LEU A 156 -10.06 -1.44 -10.16
N ASP A 157 -11.36 -1.78 -10.22
CA ASP A 157 -11.77 -3.16 -10.49
C ASP A 157 -11.31 -3.62 -11.88
N ALA A 158 -11.42 -2.76 -12.89
CA ALA A 158 -10.96 -3.07 -14.24
C ALA A 158 -9.44 -3.27 -14.30
N ASP A 159 -8.66 -2.36 -13.71
CA ASP A 159 -7.20 -2.41 -13.70
C ASP A 159 -6.66 -3.61 -12.91
N LEU A 160 -7.31 -3.94 -11.77
CA LEU A 160 -6.98 -5.13 -11.00
C LEU A 160 -7.32 -6.42 -11.74
N ARG A 161 -8.41 -6.45 -12.50
CA ARG A 161 -8.78 -7.61 -13.34
C ARG A 161 -7.78 -7.80 -14.48
N GLU A 162 -7.35 -6.72 -15.11
CA GLU A 162 -6.30 -6.77 -16.12
C GLU A 162 -4.99 -7.31 -15.51
N ALA A 163 -4.59 -6.80 -14.35
CA ALA A 163 -3.42 -7.28 -13.63
C ALA A 163 -3.54 -8.79 -13.28
N TYR A 164 -4.73 -9.24 -12.82
CA TYR A 164 -4.96 -10.65 -12.52
C TYR A 164 -4.73 -11.55 -13.74
N ASN A 165 -5.22 -11.13 -14.90
CA ASN A 165 -5.06 -11.87 -16.16
C ASN A 165 -3.63 -11.83 -16.71
N GLN A 166 -2.84 -10.84 -16.30
CA GLN A 166 -1.45 -10.68 -16.73
C GLN A 166 -0.49 -11.58 -15.98
N PHE A 167 -0.83 -12.07 -14.79
CA PHE A 167 0.02 -12.96 -14.03
C PHE A 167 0.34 -14.25 -14.78
N ASN A 168 1.64 -14.56 -14.86
CA ASN A 168 2.17 -15.80 -15.39
C ASN A 168 2.73 -16.67 -14.25
N GLU A 169 1.98 -17.66 -13.80
CA GLU A 169 2.39 -18.52 -12.68
C GLU A 169 3.57 -19.45 -13.01
N SER A 170 3.86 -19.68 -14.28
CA SER A 170 5.04 -20.41 -14.72
C SER A 170 6.29 -19.53 -14.88
N GLY A 171 6.12 -18.22 -14.75
CA GLY A 171 7.18 -17.24 -14.82
C GLY A 171 7.87 -17.03 -13.47
N SER A 172 8.70 -16.00 -13.41
CA SER A 172 9.47 -15.66 -12.22
C SER A 172 9.06 -14.31 -11.60
N LEU A 173 9.30 -14.19 -10.31
CA LEU A 173 9.31 -12.94 -9.57
C LEU A 173 10.42 -13.02 -8.51
N SER A 174 11.13 -11.93 -8.29
CA SER A 174 12.26 -11.90 -7.36
C SER A 174 11.84 -11.85 -5.90
N THR A 175 12.70 -12.37 -5.02
CA THR A 175 12.66 -12.21 -3.56
C THR A 175 12.89 -10.76 -3.08
N ALA A 176 13.10 -9.80 -3.97
CA ALA A 176 12.96 -8.37 -3.68
C ALA A 176 11.53 -8.00 -3.22
N ASP A 177 10.58 -8.90 -3.47
CA ASP A 177 9.24 -8.92 -2.88
C ASP A 177 9.31 -9.33 -1.40
N ILE A 178 9.25 -8.34 -0.52
CA ILE A 178 9.29 -8.54 0.94
C ILE A 178 7.93 -8.92 1.55
N LEU A 179 6.87 -9.01 0.75
CA LEU A 179 5.52 -9.34 1.22
C LEU A 179 5.22 -10.83 1.03
N PHE A 180 5.61 -11.40 -0.10
CA PHE A 180 5.29 -12.79 -0.45
C PHE A 180 6.50 -13.57 -1.00
N ASP A 181 7.72 -13.02 -0.88
CA ASP A 181 8.97 -13.68 -1.29
C ASP A 181 8.95 -14.17 -2.76
N GLY A 182 8.28 -13.40 -3.63
CA GLY A 182 8.15 -13.72 -5.05
C GLY A 182 7.04 -14.75 -5.37
N ASP A 183 6.18 -15.10 -4.43
CA ASP A 183 5.06 -16.01 -4.68
C ASP A 183 3.96 -15.33 -5.51
N ILE A 184 3.93 -15.64 -6.80
CA ILE A 184 2.96 -15.12 -7.76
C ILE A 184 1.52 -15.52 -7.39
N ARG A 185 1.30 -16.71 -6.81
CA ARG A 185 -0.03 -17.16 -6.39
C ARG A 185 -0.56 -16.33 -5.24
N ALA A 186 0.31 -15.97 -4.28
CA ALA A 186 -0.06 -15.10 -3.18
C ALA A 186 -0.49 -13.71 -3.71
N TRP A 187 0.21 -13.17 -4.69
CA TRP A 187 -0.17 -11.91 -5.35
C TRP A 187 -1.49 -11.99 -6.10
N LYS A 188 -1.76 -13.09 -6.81
CA LYS A 188 -3.07 -13.33 -7.45
C LYS A 188 -4.19 -13.38 -6.42
N LYS A 189 -3.98 -14.07 -5.30
CA LYS A 189 -4.95 -14.14 -4.20
C LYS A 189 -5.18 -12.77 -3.55
N LEU A 190 -4.12 -11.98 -3.34
CA LEU A 190 -4.26 -10.61 -2.85
C LEU A 190 -5.08 -9.74 -3.84
N ASN A 191 -4.82 -9.86 -5.14
CA ASN A 191 -5.55 -9.15 -6.18
C ASN A 191 -7.06 -9.47 -6.12
N ALA A 192 -7.42 -10.76 -6.14
CA ALA A 192 -8.80 -11.20 -6.06
C ALA A 192 -9.46 -10.75 -4.74
N SER A 193 -8.75 -10.84 -3.61
CA SER A 193 -9.24 -10.37 -2.31
C SER A 193 -9.48 -8.86 -2.29
N THR A 194 -8.61 -8.07 -2.91
CA THR A 194 -8.79 -6.62 -3.03
C THR A 194 -10.03 -6.29 -3.86
N ARG A 195 -10.25 -7.00 -4.95
CA ARG A 195 -11.48 -6.87 -5.77
C ARG A 195 -12.73 -7.28 -5.00
N MET A 196 -12.68 -8.33 -4.19
CA MET A 196 -13.80 -8.70 -3.31
C MET A 196 -14.10 -7.61 -2.29
N MET A 197 -13.08 -6.98 -1.68
CA MET A 197 -13.25 -5.86 -0.74
C MET A 197 -13.90 -4.65 -1.42
N LEU A 198 -13.46 -4.29 -2.64
CA LEU A 198 -14.10 -3.24 -3.42
C LEU A 198 -15.57 -3.55 -3.71
N ALA A 199 -15.86 -4.78 -4.10
CA ALA A 199 -17.22 -5.22 -4.42
C ALA A 199 -18.17 -5.21 -3.20
N ILE A 200 -17.70 -5.59 -2.02
CA ILE A 200 -18.48 -5.51 -0.77
C ILE A 200 -18.84 -4.07 -0.45
N LYS A 201 -17.89 -3.14 -0.56
CA LYS A 201 -18.11 -1.71 -0.31
C LYS A 201 -19.07 -1.10 -1.35
N LEU A 202 -18.97 -1.53 -2.60
CA LEU A 202 -19.89 -1.09 -3.66
C LEU A 202 -21.31 -1.59 -3.41
N ALA A 203 -21.50 -2.73 -2.74
CA ALA A 203 -22.82 -3.34 -2.55
C ALA A 203 -23.79 -2.50 -1.74
N ASP A 204 -23.33 -1.53 -0.95
CA ASP A 204 -24.19 -0.58 -0.24
C ASP A 204 -24.78 0.48 -1.17
N VAL A 205 -24.09 0.80 -2.28
CA VAL A 205 -24.50 1.81 -3.24
C VAL A 205 -25.19 1.18 -4.45
N ASP A 206 -24.62 0.10 -4.97
CA ASP A 206 -25.15 -0.72 -6.06
C ASP A 206 -25.07 -2.20 -5.70
N PRO A 207 -26.13 -2.75 -5.07
CA PRO A 207 -26.15 -4.15 -4.65
C PRO A 207 -26.06 -5.17 -5.80
N ALA A 208 -26.52 -4.83 -6.99
CA ALA A 208 -26.49 -5.74 -8.12
C ALA A 208 -25.06 -5.84 -8.70
N GLU A 209 -24.43 -4.72 -8.93
CA GLU A 209 -23.05 -4.64 -9.43
C GLU A 209 -22.07 -5.17 -8.38
N GLY A 210 -22.21 -4.78 -7.12
CA GLY A 210 -21.38 -5.29 -6.02
C GLY A 210 -21.42 -6.82 -5.93
N ARG A 211 -22.61 -7.43 -6.04
CA ARG A 211 -22.76 -8.90 -6.05
C ARG A 211 -22.10 -9.53 -7.27
N SER A 212 -22.27 -8.93 -8.43
CA SER A 212 -21.68 -9.43 -9.69
C SER A 212 -20.16 -9.43 -9.63
N ARG A 213 -19.55 -8.31 -9.22
CA ARG A 213 -18.09 -8.17 -9.08
C ARG A 213 -17.53 -9.08 -8.00
N PHE A 214 -18.21 -9.21 -6.88
CA PHE A 214 -17.81 -10.13 -5.82
C PHE A 214 -17.77 -11.58 -6.32
N ALA A 215 -18.82 -12.04 -7.02
CA ALA A 215 -18.88 -13.39 -7.55
C ALA A 215 -17.74 -13.68 -8.54
N GLN A 216 -17.39 -12.71 -9.39
CA GLN A 216 -16.27 -12.84 -10.32
C GLN A 216 -14.93 -12.94 -9.57
N ALA A 217 -14.67 -12.02 -8.63
CA ALA A 217 -13.44 -12.02 -7.86
C ALA A 217 -13.31 -13.27 -6.96
N TYR A 218 -14.41 -13.77 -6.42
CA TYR A 218 -14.46 -15.01 -5.65
C TYR A 218 -14.11 -16.23 -6.50
N ALA A 219 -14.61 -16.30 -7.74
CA ALA A 219 -14.27 -17.36 -8.68
C ALA A 219 -12.79 -17.37 -9.08
N ASP A 220 -12.14 -16.21 -9.07
CA ASP A 220 -10.70 -16.06 -9.31
C ASP A 220 -9.84 -16.56 -8.12
N GLY A 221 -10.45 -16.77 -6.94
CA GLY A 221 -9.82 -17.36 -5.76
C GLY A 221 -9.05 -16.31 -4.91
N GLY A 222 -9.64 -15.92 -3.78
CA GLY A 222 -9.03 -15.01 -2.82
C GLY A 222 -8.12 -15.70 -1.81
N ILE A 223 -7.75 -14.97 -0.75
CA ILE A 223 -7.01 -15.49 0.38
C ILE A 223 -7.96 -16.30 1.26
N GLU A 224 -7.77 -17.60 1.28
CA GLU A 224 -8.58 -18.56 2.06
C GLU A 224 -7.78 -19.22 3.18
N GLU A 225 -6.45 -19.12 3.12
CA GLU A 225 -5.52 -19.76 4.06
C GLU A 225 -4.55 -18.73 4.63
N ASN A 226 -4.20 -18.89 5.90
CA ASN A 226 -3.26 -17.99 6.60
C ASN A 226 -1.87 -17.93 5.94
N ALA A 227 -1.48 -18.94 5.18
CA ALA A 227 -0.21 -18.96 4.44
C ALA A 227 -0.11 -17.83 3.40
N TYR A 228 -1.26 -17.35 2.88
CA TYR A 228 -1.32 -16.28 1.88
C TYR A 228 -1.72 -14.92 2.45
N ASN A 229 -1.78 -14.79 3.79
CA ASN A 229 -2.09 -13.50 4.40
C ASN A 229 -1.05 -12.45 4.01
N LEU A 230 -1.53 -11.25 3.70
CA LEU A 230 -0.65 -10.10 3.51
C LEU A 230 -0.02 -9.71 4.84
N ASN A 231 1.20 -10.16 5.06
CA ASN A 231 1.96 -9.89 6.28
C ASN A 231 3.16 -9.01 5.95
N TYR A 232 3.31 -7.92 6.69
CA TYR A 232 4.53 -7.14 6.68
C TYR A 232 5.38 -7.54 7.90
N THR A 233 6.52 -8.18 7.64
CA THR A 233 7.44 -8.58 8.70
C THR A 233 8.38 -7.43 9.04
N PHE A 234 8.36 -7.02 10.29
CA PHE A 234 9.24 -5.98 10.79
C PHE A 234 10.56 -6.59 11.27
N GLU A 235 11.66 -6.08 10.77
CA GLU A 235 12.97 -6.47 11.31
C GLU A 235 13.16 -5.93 12.73
N ALA A 236 13.72 -6.76 13.61
CA ALA A 236 13.83 -6.50 15.04
C ALA A 236 14.51 -5.16 15.39
N ASN A 237 15.38 -4.65 14.54
CA ASN A 237 16.14 -3.42 14.77
C ASN A 237 15.48 -2.16 14.21
N THR A 238 14.47 -2.29 13.32
CA THR A 238 13.95 -1.12 12.58
C THR A 238 12.61 -0.64 13.12
N VAL A 239 11.87 -1.46 13.85
CA VAL A 239 10.45 -1.21 14.10
C VAL A 239 9.97 -1.45 15.51
N GLY A 240 10.78 -1.97 16.36
CA GLY A 240 10.54 -1.74 17.78
C GLY A 240 10.17 -0.27 18.05
N TYR A 241 10.35 0.54 17.01
CA TYR A 241 10.33 1.98 17.11
C TYR A 241 8.92 2.60 17.17
N LEU A 242 7.96 2.19 16.38
CA LEU A 242 6.69 2.93 16.36
C LEU A 242 5.65 2.33 17.31
N TYR A 243 5.50 1.03 17.33
CA TYR A 243 4.56 0.37 18.24
C TYR A 243 5.17 0.15 19.62
N TYR A 244 6.40 -0.37 19.68
CA TYR A 244 7.09 -0.70 20.93
C TYR A 244 7.49 0.55 21.70
N ASN A 245 8.01 1.59 21.08
CA ASN A 245 8.25 2.86 21.73
C ASN A 245 6.96 3.62 22.06
N GLY A 246 5.95 3.58 21.21
CA GLY A 246 4.64 4.14 21.53
C GLY A 246 4.00 3.46 22.73
N VAL A 247 4.06 2.14 22.81
CA VAL A 247 3.52 1.37 23.95
C VAL A 247 4.40 1.46 25.17
N ASN A 248 5.73 1.39 25.07
CA ASN A 248 6.61 1.46 26.23
C ASN A 248 6.72 2.87 26.85
N TYR A 249 6.69 3.93 26.05
CA TYR A 249 6.61 5.28 26.60
C TYR A 249 5.26 5.60 27.23
N ASN A 250 4.21 4.86 26.88
CA ASN A 250 2.84 5.05 27.36
C ASN A 250 2.33 3.90 28.24
N LEU A 251 3.17 2.97 28.70
CA LEU A 251 2.77 1.91 29.64
C LEU A 251 2.08 2.42 30.90
N SER A 252 2.38 3.66 31.30
CA SER A 252 1.68 4.32 32.41
C SER A 252 0.20 4.62 32.12
N LEU A 253 -0.23 4.61 30.84
CA LEU A 253 -1.63 4.88 30.48
C LEU A 253 -2.54 3.67 30.73
N ILE A 254 -2.04 2.46 30.55
CA ILE A 254 -2.79 1.23 30.82
C ILE A 254 -3.04 1.06 32.34
N HIS A 255 -2.09 1.46 33.17
CA HIS A 255 -2.20 1.35 34.62
C HIS A 255 -3.07 2.44 35.27
N ILE A 256 -3.39 3.53 34.58
CA ILE A 256 -4.21 4.62 35.15
C ILE A 256 -5.70 4.38 34.93
N SER A 257 -6.11 3.66 33.90
CA SER A 257 -7.53 3.40 33.64
C SER A 257 -8.11 2.26 34.48
N GLU A 258 -7.32 1.29 34.88
CA GLU A 258 -7.82 0.14 35.67
C GLU A 258 -8.17 0.44 37.13
N PRO A 259 -7.36 1.20 37.90
CA PRO A 259 -7.71 1.53 39.28
C PRO A 259 -8.99 2.33 39.42
N THR A 260 -9.30 3.16 38.42
CA THR A 260 -10.52 3.99 38.45
C THR A 260 -11.78 3.17 38.18
N ARG A 261 -11.73 2.12 37.39
CA ARG A 261 -12.85 1.20 37.17
C ARG A 261 -13.14 0.32 38.38
N LEU A 262 -12.10 -0.13 39.08
CA LEU A 262 -12.26 -0.94 40.30
C LEU A 262 -12.84 -0.14 41.46
N GLN A 263 -12.58 1.17 41.52
CA GLN A 263 -13.19 2.06 42.55
C GLN A 263 -14.67 2.40 42.29
N LEU A 264 -15.15 2.25 41.04
CA LEU A 264 -16.55 2.48 40.67
C LEU A 264 -17.44 1.24 40.85
N ILE A 265 -16.86 0.09 41.20
CA ILE A 265 -17.58 -1.20 41.39
C ILE A 265 -17.60 -1.61 42.87
N SER A 266 -16.90 -0.91 43.76
CA SER A 266 -16.92 -1.09 45.20
C SER A 266 -17.85 -0.02 45.85
#